data_7058afaca45af57147d8d2e547e74471
#
_entry.id   7058afaca45af57147d8d2e547e74471
#
_cell.length_a   1.000
_cell.length_b   1.000
_cell.length_c   1.000
_cell.angle_alpha   90.00
_cell.angle_beta   90.00
_cell.angle_gamma   90.00
#
_symmetry.space_group_name_H-M   'P 1'
#
loop_
_entity.id
_entity.type
_entity.pdbx_description
1 polymer ?
#
loop_
_entity_poly.entity_id
_entity_poly.type
_entity_poly.pdbx_seq_one_letter_code
_entity_poly.pdbx_strand_id
1 'polypeptide(L)'
;MYCVDKTRADGANTALHLGQNAEDLNAGATVSRIYTDVFVGDGQLTVGAVCDNAGMWCVMNDFVLEYLGVGDDDLRQTWEAQVAVARSLDRELLPQAVETLLDEAVVVDVSSITVDSLGRALSGLMKEIENARSVMVAYEVYRNRKMVAEEIAGNSVPKLSSSLMIFKNNIVSAATEAEKAVDVSAVQKACENLESARQRYVIDAEPLNGIAFDMTFKVNNAACNADGGWLNDGTVNFRSLVNTAQNGEYGGGVFYENWIGPGNELKDGKRPIYQTVGSLPNGNYELMAAAFRKVELSSADVADMNVALYLNGQQTDVTSTVLDYFSVKGAVSSRTAEIGLVGGVGNTANWVGLADVKLMYYGSDVSELSE
;
A
#
# COMPACT_ATOMS: atom_id res chain seq x y z
N MET A 1 -23.27 -0.86 -4.57
CA MET A 1 -23.90 -0.10 -3.48
C MET A 1 -23.66 -0.87 -2.20
N TYR A 2 -23.10 -0.26 -1.18
CA TYR A 2 -22.85 -0.91 0.10
C TYR A 2 -23.89 -0.43 1.09
N CYS A 3 -24.67 -1.34 1.63
CA CYS A 3 -25.57 -1.03 2.72
C CYS A 3 -24.81 -1.17 4.04
N VAL A 4 -24.49 -0.06 4.67
CA VAL A 4 -23.92 -0.05 6.02
C VAL A 4 -25.02 0.35 6.96
N ASP A 5 -25.39 -0.53 7.89
CA ASP A 5 -26.27 -0.11 8.98
C ASP A 5 -25.52 0.88 9.89
N LYS A 6 -25.77 2.16 9.68
CA LYS A 6 -25.25 3.24 10.51
C LYS A 6 -26.18 3.60 11.68
N THR A 7 -27.31 2.92 11.79
CA THR A 7 -28.42 3.39 12.65
C THR A 7 -28.44 2.76 14.03
N ARG A 8 -27.61 1.76 14.32
CA ARG A 8 -27.54 1.23 15.68
C ARG A 8 -26.77 2.16 16.60
N ALA A 9 -27.53 2.97 17.31
CA ALA A 9 -26.99 3.91 18.30
C ALA A 9 -26.36 3.24 19.53
N ASP A 10 -26.48 1.93 19.66
CA ASP A 10 -26.02 1.16 20.82
C ASP A 10 -24.60 0.60 20.69
N GLY A 11 -23.92 0.82 19.56
CA GLY A 11 -22.56 0.31 19.34
C GLY A 11 -22.46 -1.23 19.31
N ALA A 12 -23.58 -1.93 19.35
CA ALA A 12 -23.64 -3.38 19.52
C ALA A 12 -23.32 -4.18 18.25
N ASN A 13 -22.94 -3.54 17.16
CA ASN A 13 -22.50 -4.21 15.94
C ASN A 13 -21.24 -5.05 16.11
N THR A 14 -20.47 -4.78 17.12
CA THR A 14 -19.23 -5.52 17.39
C THR A 14 -19.45 -6.84 18.09
N ALA A 15 -20.61 -7.02 18.68
CA ALA A 15 -20.92 -8.24 19.45
C ALA A 15 -21.68 -9.28 18.63
N LEU A 16 -21.83 -9.08 17.34
CA LEU A 16 -22.47 -10.08 16.49
C LEU A 16 -21.64 -11.38 16.52
N HIS A 17 -21.79 -12.04 17.65
CA HIS A 17 -21.63 -13.46 17.80
C HIS A 17 -20.35 -14.05 17.21
N LEU A 18 -19.23 -13.41 17.48
CA LEU A 18 -17.92 -14.02 17.27
C LEU A 18 -17.92 -15.41 17.94
N GLY A 19 -17.86 -16.44 17.14
CA GLY A 19 -17.84 -17.83 17.60
C GLY A 19 -19.20 -18.55 17.60
N GLN A 20 -20.28 -17.92 17.16
CA GLN A 20 -21.55 -18.64 16.94
C GLN A 20 -21.56 -19.33 15.58
N ASN A 21 -22.18 -20.47 15.54
CA ASN A 21 -22.22 -21.33 14.35
C ASN A 21 -23.59 -21.24 13.64
N ALA A 22 -23.72 -21.94 12.53
CA ALA A 22 -24.97 -22.00 11.79
C ALA A 22 -26.14 -22.60 12.57
N GLU A 23 -25.88 -23.37 13.63
CA GLU A 23 -26.92 -23.97 14.50
C GLU A 23 -27.62 -22.92 15.35
N ASP A 24 -26.87 -21.93 15.88
CA ASP A 24 -27.45 -20.80 16.63
C ASP A 24 -28.33 -19.95 15.74
N LEU A 25 -27.94 -19.74 14.49
CA LEU A 25 -28.72 -19.02 13.50
C LEU A 25 -30.04 -19.74 13.18
N ASN A 26 -29.99 -21.05 13.00
CA ASN A 26 -31.16 -21.89 12.74
C ASN A 26 -32.09 -21.99 13.97
N ALA A 27 -31.54 -21.92 15.17
CA ALA A 27 -32.29 -21.88 16.41
C ALA A 27 -32.96 -20.53 16.69
N GLY A 28 -32.73 -19.53 15.84
CA GLY A 28 -33.25 -18.17 16.00
C GLY A 28 -32.65 -17.39 17.17
N ALA A 29 -31.53 -17.91 17.71
CA ALA A 29 -30.84 -17.24 18.80
C ALA A 29 -30.04 -16.06 18.23
N THR A 30 -30.35 -14.85 18.69
CA THR A 30 -29.53 -13.65 18.47
C THR A 30 -29.22 -13.28 17.00
N VAL A 31 -30.25 -13.26 16.19
CA VAL A 31 -30.16 -12.77 14.81
C VAL A 31 -30.43 -11.29 14.76
N SER A 32 -29.50 -10.50 14.26
CA SER A 32 -29.78 -9.10 13.93
C SER A 32 -30.44 -9.02 12.57
N ARG A 33 -31.60 -8.38 12.49
CA ARG A 33 -32.24 -8.06 11.22
C ARG A 33 -31.86 -6.65 10.81
N ILE A 34 -31.36 -6.52 9.59
CA ILE A 34 -31.01 -5.24 8.99
C ILE A 34 -32.06 -4.94 7.93
N TYR A 35 -32.64 -3.75 8.03
CA TYR A 35 -33.56 -3.23 7.04
C TYR A 35 -32.92 -2.01 6.41
N THR A 36 -33.01 -1.93 5.09
CA THR A 36 -32.51 -0.77 4.36
C THR A 36 -33.30 -0.56 3.09
N ASP A 37 -33.66 0.68 2.82
CA ASP A 37 -34.27 1.08 1.58
C ASP A 37 -33.16 1.46 0.60
N VAL A 38 -33.23 0.92 -0.60
CA VAL A 38 -32.22 1.09 -1.65
C VAL A 38 -32.88 1.46 -2.94
N PHE A 39 -32.45 2.57 -3.54
CA PHE A 39 -32.86 2.90 -4.90
C PHE A 39 -32.04 2.11 -5.93
N VAL A 40 -32.73 1.38 -6.82
CA VAL A 40 -32.11 0.62 -7.91
C VAL A 40 -32.36 1.35 -9.22
N GLY A 41 -31.33 2.08 -9.71
CA GLY A 41 -31.45 2.93 -10.89
C GLY A 41 -31.12 2.24 -12.21
N ASP A 42 -30.35 1.17 -12.17
CA ASP A 42 -29.85 0.42 -13.35
C ASP A 42 -30.48 -0.98 -13.50
N GLY A 43 -31.44 -1.29 -12.65
CA GLY A 43 -32.08 -2.61 -12.63
C GLY A 43 -31.25 -3.73 -12.01
N GLN A 44 -30.10 -3.41 -11.42
CA GLN A 44 -29.23 -4.35 -10.74
C GLN A 44 -29.10 -4.04 -9.25
N LEU A 45 -29.23 -5.04 -8.42
CA LEU A 45 -29.05 -4.95 -6.97
C LEU A 45 -28.08 -6.04 -6.52
N THR A 46 -26.95 -5.62 -5.95
CA THR A 46 -26.01 -6.54 -5.30
C THR A 46 -26.26 -6.52 -3.79
N VAL A 47 -26.53 -7.69 -3.23
CA VAL A 47 -26.75 -7.88 -1.80
C VAL A 47 -25.66 -8.79 -1.25
N GLY A 48 -25.06 -8.39 -0.13
CA GLY A 48 -23.98 -9.17 0.47
C GLY A 48 -23.42 -8.53 1.73
N ALA A 49 -22.36 -9.10 2.23
CA ALA A 49 -21.52 -8.52 3.27
C ALA A 49 -20.09 -8.33 2.77
N VAL A 50 -19.45 -7.27 3.21
CA VAL A 50 -18.03 -7.02 3.00
C VAL A 50 -17.32 -7.11 4.33
N CYS A 51 -16.20 -7.84 4.38
CA CYS A 51 -15.35 -7.96 5.54
C CYS A 51 -13.94 -7.50 5.17
N ASP A 52 -13.46 -6.47 5.83
CA ASP A 52 -12.13 -5.89 5.58
C ASP A 52 -11.03 -6.55 6.44
N ASN A 53 -11.41 -7.47 7.34
CA ASN A 53 -10.48 -8.15 8.22
C ASN A 53 -10.28 -9.61 7.80
N ALA A 54 -9.03 -9.99 7.55
CA ALA A 54 -8.67 -11.38 7.30
C ALA A 54 -8.94 -12.25 8.55
N GLY A 55 -9.51 -13.44 8.32
CA GLY A 55 -9.82 -14.40 9.40
C GLY A 55 -11.20 -14.22 10.05
N MET A 56 -12.00 -13.26 9.60
CA MET A 56 -13.39 -13.12 10.02
C MET A 56 -14.31 -13.95 9.10
N TRP A 57 -15.42 -14.39 9.66
CA TRP A 57 -16.48 -15.05 8.90
C TRP A 57 -17.82 -14.47 9.29
N CYS A 58 -18.76 -14.49 8.38
CA CYS A 58 -20.14 -14.08 8.63
C CYS A 58 -21.12 -15.14 8.12
N VAL A 59 -22.26 -15.22 8.75
CA VAL A 59 -23.38 -16.05 8.30
C VAL A 59 -24.55 -15.14 8.04
N MET A 60 -25.18 -15.30 6.88
CA MET A 60 -26.35 -14.55 6.46
C MET A 60 -27.46 -15.49 6.09
N ASN A 61 -28.68 -15.12 6.44
CA ASN A 61 -29.89 -15.90 6.17
C ASN A 61 -31.08 -14.96 6.00
N ASP A 62 -32.17 -15.47 5.44
CA ASP A 62 -33.47 -14.79 5.31
C ASP A 62 -33.41 -13.43 4.58
N PHE A 63 -32.79 -13.40 3.42
CA PHE A 63 -32.89 -12.23 2.56
C PHE A 63 -34.32 -12.08 2.05
N VAL A 64 -34.94 -10.95 2.36
CA VAL A 64 -36.24 -10.55 1.84
C VAL A 64 -36.04 -9.29 1.02
N LEU A 65 -36.43 -9.33 -0.24
CA LEU A 65 -36.45 -8.18 -1.13
C LEU A 65 -37.92 -7.77 -1.34
N GLU A 66 -38.28 -6.59 -0.87
CA GLU A 66 -39.59 -6.00 -1.08
C GLU A 66 -39.48 -4.82 -2.05
N TYR A 67 -40.30 -4.85 -3.08
CA TYR A 67 -40.39 -3.73 -4.00
C TYR A 67 -41.44 -2.73 -3.49
N LEU A 68 -40.98 -1.58 -3.03
CA LEU A 68 -41.82 -0.52 -2.44
C LEU A 68 -42.44 0.40 -3.49
N GLY A 69 -42.09 0.21 -4.76
CA GLY A 69 -42.50 1.10 -5.85
C GLY A 69 -41.57 2.31 -5.99
N VAL A 70 -41.94 3.26 -6.85
CA VAL A 70 -41.20 4.47 -7.10
C VAL A 70 -42.14 5.65 -6.89
N GLY A 71 -42.04 6.30 -5.74
CA GLY A 71 -42.73 7.56 -5.48
C GLY A 71 -41.96 8.75 -6.08
N ASP A 72 -42.64 9.68 -6.73
CA ASP A 72 -42.01 10.89 -7.29
C ASP A 72 -41.35 11.74 -6.19
N ASP A 73 -42.03 11.88 -5.04
CA ASP A 73 -41.52 12.62 -3.90
C ASP A 73 -40.28 11.96 -3.28
N ASP A 74 -40.24 10.63 -3.15
CA ASP A 74 -39.11 9.90 -2.60
C ASP A 74 -37.88 10.02 -3.51
N LEU A 75 -38.08 9.96 -4.83
CA LEU A 75 -37.00 10.16 -5.80
C LEU A 75 -36.43 11.57 -5.73
N ARG A 76 -37.28 12.60 -5.60
CA ARG A 76 -36.84 14.00 -5.47
C ARG A 76 -36.05 14.22 -4.20
N GLN A 77 -36.53 13.69 -3.08
CA GLN A 77 -35.83 13.75 -1.81
C GLN A 77 -34.46 13.05 -1.88
N THR A 78 -34.41 11.87 -2.51
CA THR A 78 -33.16 11.14 -2.72
C THR A 78 -32.21 11.92 -3.62
N TRP A 79 -32.71 12.54 -4.68
CA TRP A 79 -31.93 13.41 -5.54
C TRP A 79 -31.28 14.55 -4.77
N GLU A 80 -32.06 15.29 -3.99
CA GLU A 80 -31.57 16.41 -3.18
C GLU A 80 -30.47 15.95 -2.19
N ALA A 81 -30.68 14.78 -1.57
CA ALA A 81 -29.68 14.18 -0.68
C ALA A 81 -28.38 13.84 -1.42
N GLN A 82 -28.46 13.27 -2.63
CA GLN A 82 -27.26 12.94 -3.42
C GLN A 82 -26.56 14.19 -3.96
N VAL A 83 -27.30 15.22 -4.33
CA VAL A 83 -26.70 16.54 -4.69
C VAL A 83 -25.95 17.13 -3.50
N ALA A 84 -26.50 17.04 -2.29
CA ALA A 84 -25.79 17.47 -1.09
C ALA A 84 -24.50 16.67 -0.84
N VAL A 85 -24.52 15.34 -1.05
CA VAL A 85 -23.34 14.48 -1.00
C VAL A 85 -22.31 14.92 -2.04
N ALA A 86 -22.70 15.11 -3.32
CA ALA A 86 -21.79 15.53 -4.38
C ALA A 86 -21.12 16.88 -4.08
N ARG A 87 -21.87 17.81 -3.50
CA ARG A 87 -21.36 19.14 -3.10
C ARG A 87 -20.44 19.10 -1.87
N SER A 88 -20.56 18.07 -1.03
CA SER A 88 -19.72 17.90 0.16
C SER A 88 -18.38 17.24 -0.10
N LEU A 89 -18.13 16.73 -1.31
CA LEU A 89 -16.85 16.14 -1.68
C LEU A 89 -15.75 17.19 -1.69
N ASP A 90 -14.56 16.82 -1.22
CA ASP A 90 -13.39 17.68 -1.24
C ASP A 90 -12.88 17.85 -2.68
N ARG A 91 -13.14 19.02 -3.25
CA ARG A 91 -12.78 19.34 -4.63
C ARG A 91 -11.28 19.45 -4.84
N GLU A 92 -10.52 19.80 -3.81
CA GLU A 92 -9.06 19.87 -3.91
C GLU A 92 -8.40 18.49 -4.16
N LEU A 93 -9.12 17.42 -3.84
CA LEU A 93 -8.68 16.03 -4.06
C LEU A 93 -9.24 15.43 -5.36
N LEU A 94 -9.80 16.24 -6.27
CA LEU A 94 -10.34 15.76 -7.54
C LEU A 94 -9.58 16.36 -8.73
N PRO A 95 -9.38 15.58 -9.81
CA PRO A 95 -9.01 16.13 -11.10
C PRO A 95 -10.09 17.09 -11.63
N GLN A 96 -9.68 18.13 -12.34
CA GLN A 96 -10.60 19.10 -12.97
C GLN A 96 -11.67 18.44 -13.84
N ALA A 97 -11.34 17.35 -14.54
CA ALA A 97 -12.29 16.65 -15.38
C ALA A 97 -13.41 15.97 -14.56
N VAL A 98 -13.08 15.39 -13.40
CA VAL A 98 -14.07 14.75 -12.51
C VAL A 98 -14.95 15.81 -11.83
N GLU A 99 -14.38 16.94 -11.42
CA GLU A 99 -15.17 18.08 -10.91
C GLU A 99 -16.20 18.52 -11.93
N THR A 100 -15.80 18.67 -13.21
CA THR A 100 -16.70 19.07 -14.29
C THR A 100 -17.85 18.06 -14.45
N LEU A 101 -17.56 16.75 -14.46
CA LEU A 101 -18.58 15.71 -14.57
C LEU A 101 -19.57 15.73 -13.39
N LEU A 102 -19.08 15.95 -12.17
CA LEU A 102 -19.95 16.10 -11.00
C LEU A 102 -20.82 17.35 -11.09
N ASP A 103 -20.26 18.48 -11.53
CA ASP A 103 -21.00 19.73 -11.67
C ASP A 103 -22.07 19.62 -12.76
N GLU A 104 -21.77 18.97 -13.88
CA GLU A 104 -22.75 18.66 -14.92
C GLU A 104 -23.87 17.74 -14.40
N ALA A 105 -23.51 16.74 -13.60
CA ALA A 105 -24.49 15.79 -13.04
C ALA A 105 -25.45 16.43 -12.04
N VAL A 106 -25.06 17.48 -11.29
CA VAL A 106 -25.92 18.14 -10.29
C VAL A 106 -26.81 19.26 -10.85
N VAL A 107 -26.59 19.72 -12.09
CA VAL A 107 -27.32 20.86 -12.72
C VAL A 107 -28.64 20.42 -13.37
N VAL A 108 -29.04 19.16 -13.27
CA VAL A 108 -30.28 18.68 -13.87
C VAL A 108 -31.50 19.35 -13.21
N ASP A 109 -32.34 20.03 -14.01
CA ASP A 109 -33.61 20.57 -13.54
C ASP A 109 -34.62 19.45 -13.35
N VAL A 110 -34.72 18.98 -12.11
CA VAL A 110 -35.61 17.88 -11.75
C VAL A 110 -37.08 18.29 -11.58
N SER A 111 -37.41 19.61 -11.65
CA SER A 111 -38.76 20.07 -11.40
C SER A 111 -39.73 19.75 -12.55
N SER A 112 -39.20 19.60 -13.78
CA SER A 112 -39.97 19.46 -15.01
C SER A 112 -39.84 18.07 -15.69
N ILE A 113 -39.05 17.15 -15.12
CA ILE A 113 -38.79 15.83 -15.74
C ILE A 113 -39.69 14.71 -15.21
N THR A 114 -39.89 13.68 -16.01
CA THR A 114 -40.67 12.51 -15.62
C THR A 114 -39.95 11.66 -14.57
N VAL A 115 -40.70 10.85 -13.82
CA VAL A 115 -40.15 9.90 -12.83
C VAL A 115 -39.04 9.03 -13.40
N ASP A 116 -39.23 8.46 -14.61
CA ASP A 116 -38.22 7.65 -15.29
C ASP A 116 -36.96 8.43 -15.64
N SER A 117 -37.10 9.69 -16.04
CA SER A 117 -35.96 10.55 -16.35
C SER A 117 -35.22 10.98 -15.08
N LEU A 118 -35.95 11.24 -13.99
CA LEU A 118 -35.39 11.51 -12.69
C LEU A 118 -34.61 10.31 -12.15
N GLY A 119 -35.17 9.09 -12.28
CA GLY A 119 -34.50 7.85 -11.90
C GLY A 119 -33.16 7.65 -12.64
N ARG A 120 -33.13 7.94 -13.96
CA ARG A 120 -31.88 7.87 -14.74
C ARG A 120 -30.86 8.95 -14.32
N ALA A 121 -31.33 10.16 -14.10
CA ALA A 121 -30.47 11.26 -13.63
C ALA A 121 -29.87 10.94 -12.26
N LEU A 122 -30.67 10.43 -11.34
CA LEU A 122 -30.21 10.01 -10.01
C LEU A 122 -29.17 8.87 -10.09
N SER A 123 -29.41 7.87 -10.93
CA SER A 123 -28.45 6.79 -11.17
C SER A 123 -27.12 7.34 -11.73
N GLY A 124 -27.19 8.26 -12.68
CA GLY A 124 -26.03 8.96 -13.23
C GLY A 124 -25.24 9.71 -12.14
N LEU A 125 -25.93 10.53 -11.34
CA LEU A 125 -25.31 11.28 -10.24
C LEU A 125 -24.64 10.37 -9.20
N MET A 126 -25.31 9.29 -8.81
CA MET A 126 -24.74 8.32 -7.87
C MET A 126 -23.47 7.66 -8.41
N LYS A 127 -23.46 7.32 -9.71
CA LYS A 127 -22.29 6.76 -10.38
C LYS A 127 -21.13 7.76 -10.41
N GLU A 128 -21.38 9.03 -10.70
CA GLU A 128 -20.33 10.06 -10.69
C GLU A 128 -19.80 10.32 -9.26
N ILE A 129 -20.65 10.27 -8.22
CA ILE A 129 -20.22 10.35 -6.82
C ILE A 129 -19.31 9.18 -6.46
N GLU A 130 -19.64 7.96 -6.85
CA GLU A 130 -18.84 6.76 -6.57
C GLU A 130 -17.49 6.83 -7.30
N ASN A 131 -17.52 7.22 -8.59
CA ASN A 131 -16.31 7.46 -9.36
C ASN A 131 -15.43 8.51 -8.69
N ALA A 132 -15.98 9.66 -8.31
CA ALA A 132 -15.24 10.74 -7.66
C ALA A 132 -14.58 10.27 -6.37
N ARG A 133 -15.28 9.54 -5.50
CA ARG A 133 -14.71 8.97 -4.26
C ARG A 133 -13.53 8.03 -4.53
N SER A 134 -13.66 7.20 -5.54
CA SER A 134 -12.58 6.27 -5.94
C SER A 134 -11.38 7.02 -6.51
N VAL A 135 -11.65 8.05 -7.33
CA VAL A 135 -10.62 8.89 -7.94
C VAL A 135 -9.87 9.72 -6.89
N MET A 136 -10.56 10.26 -5.86
CA MET A 136 -9.93 11.04 -4.78
C MET A 136 -8.74 10.31 -4.17
N VAL A 137 -8.89 9.03 -3.85
CA VAL A 137 -7.81 8.21 -3.26
C VAL A 137 -6.61 8.09 -4.20
N ALA A 138 -6.86 7.82 -5.48
CA ALA A 138 -5.80 7.70 -6.46
C ALA A 138 -5.11 9.05 -6.74
N TYR A 139 -5.89 10.14 -6.77
CA TYR A 139 -5.37 11.48 -7.04
C TYR A 139 -4.55 12.02 -5.87
N GLU A 140 -4.90 11.70 -4.63
CA GLU A 140 -4.07 12.01 -3.46
C GLU A 140 -2.69 11.34 -3.56
N VAL A 141 -2.65 10.05 -3.94
CA VAL A 141 -1.38 9.34 -4.20
C VAL A 141 -0.58 10.04 -5.30
N TYR A 142 -1.24 10.45 -6.40
CA TYR A 142 -0.60 11.19 -7.47
C TYR A 142 0.00 12.53 -6.96
N ARG A 143 -0.77 13.32 -6.20
CA ARG A 143 -0.30 14.61 -5.64
C ARG A 143 0.93 14.44 -4.77
N ASN A 144 0.95 13.43 -3.91
CA ASN A 144 2.09 13.12 -3.05
C ASN A 144 3.33 12.77 -3.87
N ARG A 145 3.19 11.96 -4.92
CA ARG A 145 4.31 11.65 -5.84
C ARG A 145 4.79 12.86 -6.63
N LYS A 146 3.86 13.74 -7.02
CA LYS A 146 4.21 15.00 -7.70
C LYS A 146 5.03 15.90 -6.79
N MET A 147 4.63 16.07 -5.51
CA MET A 147 5.41 16.86 -4.54
C MET A 147 6.84 16.32 -4.40
N VAL A 148 7.01 15.00 -4.26
CA VAL A 148 8.34 14.36 -4.19
C VAL A 148 9.13 14.61 -5.47
N ALA A 149 8.52 14.52 -6.64
CA ALA A 149 9.20 14.77 -7.92
C ALA A 149 9.64 16.24 -8.05
N GLU A 150 8.81 17.19 -7.62
CA GLU A 150 9.14 18.62 -7.61
C GLU A 150 10.26 18.93 -6.60
N GLU A 151 10.24 18.32 -5.42
CA GLU A 151 11.31 18.43 -4.42
C GLU A 151 12.65 17.93 -4.98
N ILE A 152 12.66 16.75 -5.61
CA ILE A 152 13.83 16.21 -6.29
C ILE A 152 14.33 17.17 -7.39
N ALA A 153 13.43 17.71 -8.22
CA ALA A 153 13.78 18.63 -9.29
C ALA A 153 14.34 19.98 -8.78
N GLY A 154 13.96 20.37 -7.54
CA GLY A 154 14.46 21.58 -6.87
C GLY A 154 15.76 21.38 -6.09
N ASN A 155 16.03 20.14 -5.65
CA ASN A 155 17.13 19.81 -4.75
C ASN A 155 18.06 18.73 -5.34
N SER A 156 18.43 18.89 -6.60
CA SER A 156 19.35 17.96 -7.28
C SER A 156 20.22 18.66 -8.32
N VAL A 157 21.38 18.05 -8.60
CA VAL A 157 22.25 18.43 -9.72
C VAL A 157 22.24 17.31 -10.75
N PRO A 158 21.78 17.57 -11.97
CA PRO A 158 21.81 16.57 -13.02
C PRO A 158 23.26 16.38 -13.53
N LYS A 159 23.64 15.17 -13.86
CA LYS A 159 24.91 14.87 -14.55
C LYS A 159 24.93 15.44 -15.97
N LEU A 160 23.75 15.51 -16.59
CA LEU A 160 23.52 16.17 -17.89
C LEU A 160 22.48 17.27 -17.71
N SER A 161 22.80 18.50 -18.12
CA SER A 161 21.90 19.65 -17.96
C SER A 161 20.53 19.48 -18.64
N SER A 162 20.46 18.67 -19.70
CA SER A 162 19.20 18.34 -20.38
C SER A 162 18.28 17.42 -19.57
N SER A 163 18.81 16.57 -18.68
CA SER A 163 18.01 15.59 -17.93
C SER A 163 17.06 16.27 -16.95
N LEU A 164 17.46 17.36 -16.31
CA LEU A 164 16.58 18.14 -15.43
C LEU A 164 15.42 18.79 -16.21
N MET A 165 15.72 19.35 -17.38
CA MET A 165 14.68 19.93 -18.23
C MET A 165 13.66 18.88 -18.69
N ILE A 166 14.14 17.72 -19.11
CA ILE A 166 13.27 16.58 -19.48
C ILE A 166 12.43 16.15 -18.30
N PHE A 167 13.02 16.02 -17.11
CA PHE A 167 12.30 15.63 -15.90
C PHE A 167 11.20 16.63 -15.52
N LYS A 168 11.51 17.94 -15.52
CA LYS A 168 10.51 19.01 -15.29
C LYS A 168 9.38 18.97 -16.32
N ASN A 169 9.68 18.73 -17.59
CA ASN A 169 8.65 18.59 -18.62
C ASN A 169 7.75 17.37 -18.38
N ASN A 170 8.31 16.25 -17.93
CA ASN A 170 7.53 15.08 -17.57
C ASN A 170 6.62 15.33 -16.36
N ILE A 171 7.06 16.08 -15.36
CA ILE A 171 6.21 16.51 -14.23
C ILE A 171 5.00 17.31 -14.74
N VAL A 172 5.23 18.28 -15.63
CA VAL A 172 4.16 19.10 -16.22
C VAL A 172 3.22 18.24 -17.08
N SER A 173 3.75 17.31 -17.88
CA SER A 173 2.92 16.40 -18.69
C SER A 173 2.06 15.51 -17.82
N ALA A 174 2.62 14.89 -16.79
CA ALA A 174 1.88 14.06 -15.85
C ALA A 174 0.80 14.86 -15.10
N ALA A 175 1.08 16.11 -14.75
CA ALA A 175 0.09 17.00 -14.14
C ALA A 175 -1.09 17.27 -15.09
N THR A 176 -0.80 17.52 -16.37
CA THR A 176 -1.83 17.75 -17.38
C THR A 176 -2.66 16.49 -17.63
N GLU A 177 -2.03 15.32 -17.62
CA GLU A 177 -2.72 14.03 -17.77
C GLU A 177 -3.62 13.74 -16.56
N ALA A 178 -3.13 13.99 -15.34
CA ALA A 178 -3.89 13.78 -14.11
C ALA A 178 -5.11 14.69 -14.01
N GLU A 179 -4.99 15.99 -14.41
CA GLU A 179 -6.13 16.92 -14.41
C GLU A 179 -7.22 16.56 -15.44
N LYS A 180 -6.85 15.85 -16.50
CA LYS A 180 -7.79 15.35 -17.52
C LYS A 180 -8.34 13.96 -17.22
N ALA A 181 -7.89 13.34 -16.14
CA ALA A 181 -8.31 12.00 -15.77
C ALA A 181 -9.78 11.99 -15.32
N VAL A 182 -10.56 11.12 -15.89
CA VAL A 182 -11.99 10.96 -15.58
C VAL A 182 -12.27 9.73 -14.70
N ASP A 183 -11.27 8.89 -14.49
CA ASP A 183 -11.37 7.66 -13.70
C ASP A 183 -10.05 7.30 -13.01
N VAL A 184 -10.10 6.30 -12.13
CA VAL A 184 -8.95 5.81 -11.36
C VAL A 184 -7.80 5.35 -12.28
N SER A 185 -8.10 4.66 -13.37
CA SER A 185 -7.10 4.11 -14.28
C SER A 185 -6.28 5.21 -14.96
N ALA A 186 -6.93 6.30 -15.35
CA ALA A 186 -6.26 7.46 -15.96
C ALA A 186 -5.34 8.16 -14.95
N VAL A 187 -5.76 8.32 -13.69
CA VAL A 187 -4.90 8.88 -12.62
C VAL A 187 -3.72 7.95 -12.35
N GLN A 188 -3.94 6.65 -12.24
CA GLN A 188 -2.88 5.67 -12.04
C GLN A 188 -1.84 5.72 -13.15
N LYS A 189 -2.26 5.87 -14.40
CA LYS A 189 -1.35 6.00 -15.54
C LYS A 189 -0.49 7.27 -15.47
N ALA A 190 -1.08 8.41 -15.09
CA ALA A 190 -0.30 9.64 -14.86
C ALA A 190 0.72 9.45 -13.73
N CYS A 191 0.34 8.72 -12.67
CA CYS A 191 1.21 8.34 -11.56
C CYS A 191 2.38 7.47 -12.01
N GLU A 192 2.16 6.47 -12.85
CA GLU A 192 3.17 5.57 -13.40
C GLU A 192 4.14 6.31 -14.33
N ASN A 193 3.62 7.21 -15.17
CA ASN A 193 4.44 8.04 -16.05
C ASN A 193 5.38 8.94 -15.24
N LEU A 194 4.87 9.57 -14.19
CA LEU A 194 5.65 10.42 -13.29
C LEU A 194 6.73 9.60 -12.56
N GLU A 195 6.37 8.43 -12.01
CA GLU A 195 7.30 7.56 -11.31
C GLU A 195 8.41 7.05 -12.25
N SER A 196 8.06 6.66 -13.48
CA SER A 196 9.04 6.25 -14.49
C SER A 196 10.00 7.38 -14.87
N ALA A 197 9.51 8.62 -14.89
CA ALA A 197 10.36 9.79 -15.15
C ALA A 197 11.30 10.07 -13.96
N ARG A 198 10.80 9.97 -12.72
CA ARG A 198 11.58 10.09 -11.49
C ARG A 198 12.71 9.05 -11.44
N GLN A 199 12.38 7.78 -11.66
CA GLN A 199 13.36 6.69 -11.64
C GLN A 199 14.49 6.88 -12.67
N ARG A 200 14.15 7.35 -13.87
CA ARG A 200 15.15 7.66 -14.89
C ARG A 200 16.05 8.83 -14.49
N TYR A 201 15.46 9.86 -13.90
CA TYR A 201 16.19 11.06 -13.51
C TYR A 201 17.17 10.82 -12.36
N VAL A 202 16.73 10.15 -11.28
CA VAL A 202 17.55 9.95 -10.06
C VAL A 202 18.82 9.12 -10.29
N ILE A 203 18.85 8.30 -11.34
CA ILE A 203 20.07 7.55 -11.71
C ILE A 203 21.17 8.47 -12.26
N ASP A 204 20.78 9.57 -12.89
CA ASP A 204 21.68 10.52 -13.56
C ASP A 204 21.72 11.89 -12.85
N ALA A 205 21.40 11.92 -11.57
CA ALA A 205 21.43 13.14 -10.76
C ALA A 205 22.08 12.86 -9.39
N GLU A 206 22.50 13.94 -8.75
CA GLU A 206 23.01 13.95 -7.38
C GLU A 206 22.04 14.71 -6.48
N PRO A 207 21.66 14.16 -5.32
CA PRO A 207 20.84 14.87 -4.35
C PRO A 207 21.62 16.04 -3.72
N LEU A 208 20.91 17.10 -3.37
CA LEU A 208 21.42 18.28 -2.67
C LEU A 208 20.62 18.55 -1.40
N ASN A 209 21.14 19.42 -0.56
CA ASN A 209 20.44 19.96 0.62
C ASN A 209 19.94 18.89 1.59
N GLY A 210 20.65 17.76 1.68
CA GLY A 210 20.33 16.69 2.63
C GLY A 210 19.11 15.83 2.25
N ILE A 211 18.55 15.98 1.05
CA ILE A 211 17.53 15.03 0.59
C ILE A 211 18.18 13.72 0.18
N ALA A 212 17.42 12.63 0.25
CA ALA A 212 17.84 11.34 -0.28
C ALA A 212 16.95 10.93 -1.47
N PHE A 213 17.54 10.22 -2.44
CA PHE A 213 16.76 9.62 -3.52
C PHE A 213 16.36 8.20 -3.16
N ASP A 214 15.08 7.91 -3.25
CA ASP A 214 14.58 6.56 -3.11
C ASP A 214 14.97 5.72 -4.36
N MET A 215 15.89 4.77 -4.13
CA MET A 215 16.40 3.81 -5.10
C MET A 215 15.79 2.41 -4.92
N THR A 216 14.78 2.26 -4.08
CA THR A 216 14.13 0.98 -3.75
C THR A 216 13.62 0.24 -4.99
N PHE A 217 13.27 0.95 -6.05
CA PHE A 217 12.87 0.36 -7.34
C PHE A 217 13.97 -0.46 -8.03
N LYS A 218 15.23 -0.38 -7.57
CA LYS A 218 16.34 -1.22 -8.01
C LYS A 218 16.42 -2.54 -7.24
N VAL A 219 15.81 -2.61 -6.07
CA VAL A 219 15.76 -3.81 -5.24
C VAL A 219 14.66 -4.72 -5.74
N ASN A 220 15.01 -5.94 -6.13
CA ASN A 220 14.02 -6.91 -6.58
C ASN A 220 13.22 -7.43 -5.39
N ASN A 221 11.89 -7.44 -5.49
CA ASN A 221 11.00 -7.84 -4.40
C ASN A 221 11.33 -7.14 -3.06
N ALA A 222 11.47 -5.82 -3.08
CA ALA A 222 11.79 -5.01 -1.90
C ALA A 222 10.72 -5.12 -0.80
N ALA A 223 9.46 -5.29 -1.17
CA ALA A 223 8.37 -5.52 -0.23
C ALA A 223 8.40 -6.90 0.44
N CYS A 224 9.24 -7.84 -0.04
CA CYS A 224 9.37 -9.20 0.47
C CYS A 224 8.03 -9.98 0.52
N ASN A 225 7.11 -9.68 -0.40
CA ASN A 225 5.74 -10.19 -0.42
C ASN A 225 5.46 -11.23 -1.52
N ALA A 226 6.50 -11.68 -2.20
CA ALA A 226 6.45 -12.73 -3.23
C ALA A 226 7.66 -13.65 -3.11
N ASP A 227 7.54 -14.85 -3.64
CA ASP A 227 8.69 -15.75 -3.76
C ASP A 227 9.68 -15.24 -4.81
N GLY A 228 10.98 -15.41 -4.54
CA GLY A 228 12.05 -15.00 -5.43
C GLY A 228 12.57 -13.58 -5.16
N GLY A 229 13.59 -13.20 -5.95
CA GLY A 229 14.29 -11.93 -5.78
C GLY A 229 15.41 -11.96 -4.73
N TRP A 230 15.31 -12.84 -3.74
CA TRP A 230 16.29 -13.02 -2.69
C TRP A 230 16.99 -14.38 -2.82
N LEU A 231 18.29 -14.38 -2.53
CA LEU A 231 19.19 -15.53 -2.59
C LEU A 231 19.63 -15.91 -1.17
N ASN A 232 20.24 -17.08 -1.04
CA ASN A 232 20.96 -17.53 0.17
C ASN A 232 22.28 -18.19 -0.19
N ASP A 233 23.24 -18.18 0.73
CA ASP A 233 24.61 -18.69 0.56
C ASP A 233 24.74 -20.21 0.76
N GLY A 234 23.77 -20.98 0.31
CA GLY A 234 23.84 -22.43 0.47
C GLY A 234 23.79 -22.88 1.93
N THR A 235 23.16 -22.08 2.79
CA THR A 235 22.72 -22.59 4.09
C THR A 235 21.77 -23.74 3.82
N VAL A 236 21.99 -24.86 4.48
CA VAL A 236 21.03 -25.96 4.43
C VAL A 236 19.77 -25.45 5.11
N ASN A 237 18.83 -24.99 4.32
CA ASN A 237 17.55 -24.45 4.78
C ASN A 237 16.44 -25.43 4.50
N PHE A 238 15.49 -25.51 5.40
CA PHE A 238 14.25 -26.21 5.16
C PHE A 238 13.31 -25.35 4.30
N ARG A 239 13.39 -24.02 4.45
CA ARG A 239 12.51 -23.10 3.76
C ARG A 239 13.19 -21.75 3.53
N SER A 240 13.06 -21.24 2.32
CA SER A 240 13.49 -19.89 1.93
C SER A 240 12.44 -19.34 0.97
N LEU A 241 11.42 -18.68 1.52
CA LEU A 241 10.26 -18.20 0.77
C LEU A 241 9.50 -17.13 1.57
N VAL A 242 8.48 -16.55 0.94
CA VAL A 242 7.57 -15.63 1.62
C VAL A 242 6.74 -16.34 2.69
N ASN A 243 6.58 -15.71 3.84
CA ASN A 243 5.72 -16.16 4.92
C ASN A 243 4.84 -15.00 5.41
N THR A 244 3.76 -15.35 6.10
CA THR A 244 2.81 -14.38 6.65
C THR A 244 2.71 -14.61 8.15
N ALA A 245 2.97 -13.58 8.93
CA ALA A 245 2.75 -13.62 10.36
C ALA A 245 1.25 -13.78 10.67
N GLN A 246 0.89 -14.79 11.45
CA GLN A 246 -0.48 -15.00 11.89
C GLN A 246 -0.70 -14.31 13.23
N ASN A 247 -1.88 -13.72 13.44
CA ASN A 247 -2.33 -13.16 14.71
C ASN A 247 -1.36 -12.17 15.39
N GLY A 248 -0.61 -11.39 14.61
CA GLY A 248 0.36 -10.44 15.14
C GLY A 248 1.67 -11.04 15.66
N GLU A 249 1.89 -12.36 15.51
CA GLU A 249 3.21 -12.95 15.70
C GLU A 249 4.25 -12.29 14.80
N TYR A 250 5.47 -12.15 15.27
CA TYR A 250 6.60 -11.52 14.56
C TYR A 250 6.34 -10.07 14.10
N GLY A 251 5.45 -9.33 14.76
CA GLY A 251 5.12 -7.95 14.41
C GLY A 251 4.01 -7.79 13.37
N GLY A 252 3.49 -8.90 12.81
CA GLY A 252 2.47 -8.91 11.77
C GLY A 252 3.03 -8.65 10.37
N GLY A 253 2.26 -9.00 9.36
CA GLY A 253 2.59 -8.72 7.96
C GLY A 253 3.23 -9.87 7.21
N VAL A 254 3.68 -9.57 6.00
CA VAL A 254 4.33 -10.51 5.08
C VAL A 254 5.84 -10.28 5.14
N PHE A 255 6.61 -11.33 5.16
CA PHE A 255 8.07 -11.26 5.17
C PHE A 255 8.69 -12.41 4.38
N TYR A 256 9.89 -12.20 3.86
CA TYR A 256 10.71 -13.26 3.29
C TYR A 256 11.53 -13.90 4.41
N GLU A 257 11.54 -15.21 4.49
CA GLU A 257 12.24 -15.94 5.56
C GLU A 257 13.33 -16.85 5.04
N ASN A 258 14.30 -17.14 5.90
CA ASN A 258 15.15 -18.31 5.81
C ASN A 258 15.08 -19.06 7.15
N TRP A 259 14.49 -20.25 7.10
CA TRP A 259 14.35 -21.14 8.24
C TRP A 259 15.18 -22.40 8.00
N ILE A 260 16.24 -22.57 8.76
CA ILE A 260 17.18 -23.72 8.64
C ILE A 260 16.84 -24.86 9.61
N GLY A 261 15.84 -24.65 10.45
CA GLY A 261 15.24 -25.65 11.32
C GLY A 261 15.96 -25.91 12.65
N PRO A 262 15.26 -26.57 13.57
CA PRO A 262 15.79 -26.85 14.90
C PRO A 262 17.09 -27.66 14.87
N GLY A 263 18.01 -27.32 15.77
CA GLY A 263 19.31 -28.01 15.90
C GLY A 263 20.33 -27.63 14.82
N ASN A 264 20.00 -26.70 13.92
CA ASN A 264 20.93 -26.10 12.98
C ASN A 264 21.18 -24.62 13.36
N GLU A 265 22.27 -24.11 12.89
CA GLU A 265 22.71 -22.74 13.15
C GLU A 265 23.10 -22.06 11.85
N LEU A 266 22.79 -20.78 11.74
CA LEU A 266 23.27 -19.95 10.65
C LEU A 266 24.78 -19.71 10.85
N LYS A 267 25.61 -20.25 9.97
CA LYS A 267 27.07 -20.19 10.09
C LYS A 267 27.62 -18.77 9.88
N ASP A 268 28.74 -18.49 10.52
CA ASP A 268 29.50 -17.26 10.40
C ASP A 268 29.76 -16.85 8.94
N GLY A 269 29.51 -15.58 8.63
CA GLY A 269 29.70 -15.01 7.33
C GLY A 269 28.73 -15.48 6.25
N LYS A 270 27.78 -16.38 6.57
CA LYS A 270 26.77 -16.82 5.62
C LYS A 270 25.61 -15.81 5.53
N ARG A 271 25.10 -15.64 4.32
CA ARG A 271 24.03 -14.71 4.00
C ARG A 271 22.73 -15.51 3.79
N PRO A 272 21.87 -15.56 4.80
CA PRO A 272 20.61 -16.32 4.70
C PRO A 272 19.61 -15.71 3.74
N ILE A 273 19.64 -14.38 3.58
CA ILE A 273 18.78 -13.62 2.66
C ILE A 273 19.62 -12.49 2.10
N TYR A 274 19.90 -12.51 0.80
CA TYR A 274 20.68 -11.44 0.17
C TYR A 274 20.34 -11.26 -1.31
N GLN A 275 20.71 -10.10 -1.84
CA GLN A 275 20.76 -9.88 -3.28
C GLN A 275 21.86 -8.89 -3.66
N THR A 276 22.25 -8.93 -4.95
CA THR A 276 23.14 -7.92 -5.55
C THR A 276 22.30 -6.97 -6.39
N VAL A 277 22.28 -5.70 -6.00
CA VAL A 277 21.59 -4.62 -6.69
C VAL A 277 22.54 -3.92 -7.62
N GLY A 278 22.22 -3.93 -8.91
CA GLY A 278 23.09 -3.35 -9.95
C GLY A 278 22.60 -2.01 -10.50
N SER A 279 23.48 -1.39 -11.29
CA SER A 279 23.20 -0.11 -11.99
C SER A 279 22.84 1.04 -11.04
N LEU A 280 23.48 1.07 -9.89
CA LEU A 280 23.37 2.14 -8.92
C LEU A 280 24.36 3.28 -9.25
N PRO A 281 24.06 4.56 -8.96
CA PRO A 281 25.07 5.60 -8.82
C PRO A 281 26.13 5.22 -7.77
N ASN A 282 27.39 5.60 -7.98
CA ASN A 282 28.37 5.50 -6.90
C ASN A 282 28.10 6.60 -5.86
N GLY A 283 28.29 6.29 -4.57
CA GLY A 283 28.10 7.23 -3.48
C GLY A 283 27.58 6.55 -2.23
N ASN A 284 26.97 7.33 -1.35
CA ASN A 284 26.54 6.94 -0.02
C ASN A 284 25.09 6.45 -0.06
N TYR A 285 24.85 5.36 0.62
CA TYR A 285 23.54 4.73 0.71
C TYR A 285 23.16 4.40 2.15
N GLU A 286 21.87 4.34 2.41
CA GLU A 286 21.30 3.74 3.59
C GLU A 286 20.33 2.64 3.15
N LEU A 287 20.55 1.45 3.66
CA LEU A 287 19.62 0.34 3.58
C LEU A 287 18.78 0.31 4.86
N MET A 288 17.47 0.36 4.72
CA MET A 288 16.51 0.19 5.80
C MET A 288 15.68 -1.05 5.53
N ALA A 289 15.38 -1.83 6.56
CA ALA A 289 14.50 -2.99 6.43
C ALA A 289 13.90 -3.38 7.78
N ALA A 290 12.71 -3.95 7.76
CA ALA A 290 12.21 -4.69 8.91
C ALA A 290 12.84 -6.09 8.92
N ALA A 291 13.40 -6.51 10.05
CA ALA A 291 14.06 -7.80 10.18
C ALA A 291 13.86 -8.40 11.56
N PHE A 292 14.03 -9.72 11.67
CA PHE A 292 14.11 -10.43 12.93
C PHE A 292 15.13 -11.57 12.87
N ARG A 293 15.56 -12.01 14.04
CA ARG A 293 16.35 -13.23 14.24
C ARG A 293 15.73 -14.08 15.35
N LYS A 294 15.80 -15.40 15.24
CA LYS A 294 15.19 -16.31 16.22
C LYS A 294 15.92 -17.63 16.30
N VAL A 295 15.85 -18.25 17.47
CA VAL A 295 16.13 -19.68 17.67
C VAL A 295 14.81 -20.38 17.89
N GLU A 296 14.44 -21.28 16.97
CA GLU A 296 13.24 -22.09 17.10
C GLU A 296 13.53 -23.37 17.90
N LEU A 297 12.64 -23.70 18.83
CA LEU A 297 12.64 -24.92 19.64
C LEU A 297 13.93 -25.15 20.47
N SER A 298 14.66 -24.11 20.79
CA SER A 298 15.84 -24.18 21.66
C SER A 298 15.61 -23.39 22.94
N SER A 299 16.11 -23.90 24.06
CA SER A 299 16.28 -23.14 25.31
C SER A 299 17.55 -22.29 25.30
N ALA A 300 18.21 -22.14 24.14
CA ALA A 300 19.42 -21.34 24.00
C ALA A 300 19.17 -19.89 24.30
N ASP A 301 20.10 -19.27 24.96
CA ASP A 301 20.02 -17.85 25.35
C ASP A 301 19.99 -16.97 24.11
N VAL A 302 19.08 -16.01 24.08
CA VAL A 302 18.92 -15.02 22.99
C VAL A 302 20.21 -14.20 22.80
N ALA A 303 21.11 -14.21 23.78
CA ALA A 303 22.35 -13.45 23.80
C ALA A 303 23.35 -13.84 22.70
N ASP A 304 23.31 -15.08 22.21
CA ASP A 304 24.29 -15.59 21.22
C ASP A 304 23.76 -15.56 19.78
N MET A 305 22.63 -14.95 19.53
CA MET A 305 22.14 -14.75 18.18
C MET A 305 22.86 -13.55 17.54
N ASN A 306 23.75 -13.80 16.60
CA ASN A 306 24.51 -12.78 15.90
C ASN A 306 24.08 -12.75 14.42
N VAL A 307 23.09 -11.91 14.11
CA VAL A 307 22.63 -11.63 12.75
C VAL A 307 22.62 -10.13 12.55
N ALA A 308 23.11 -9.68 11.41
CA ALA A 308 23.16 -8.28 11.06
C ALA A 308 22.49 -8.00 9.72
N LEU A 309 21.86 -6.82 9.59
CA LEU A 309 21.51 -6.19 8.33
C LEU A 309 22.82 -5.65 7.72
N TYR A 310 23.05 -5.87 6.43
CA TYR A 310 24.31 -5.42 5.81
C TYR A 310 24.14 -4.77 4.44
N LEU A 311 25.07 -3.87 4.15
CA LEU A 311 25.25 -3.17 2.89
C LEU A 311 26.75 -3.09 2.56
N ASN A 312 27.22 -3.80 1.54
CA ASN A 312 28.63 -3.79 1.10
C ASN A 312 29.64 -4.00 2.23
N GLY A 313 29.36 -4.92 3.16
CA GLY A 313 30.23 -5.24 4.28
C GLY A 313 30.06 -4.34 5.54
N GLN A 314 29.34 -3.23 5.44
CA GLN A 314 28.88 -2.48 6.62
C GLN A 314 27.70 -3.23 7.24
N GLN A 315 27.60 -3.23 8.57
CA GLN A 315 26.66 -4.06 9.30
C GLN A 315 26.00 -3.31 10.45
N THR A 316 24.73 -3.62 10.71
CA THR A 316 23.99 -3.21 11.91
C THR A 316 23.31 -4.44 12.50
N ASP A 317 23.50 -4.70 13.80
CA ASP A 317 22.95 -5.87 14.46
C ASP A 317 21.41 -5.84 14.44
N VAL A 318 20.82 -6.96 14.04
CA VAL A 318 19.39 -7.23 14.20
C VAL A 318 19.17 -7.74 15.62
N THR A 319 18.57 -6.94 16.48
CA THR A 319 18.42 -7.25 17.90
C THR A 319 17.05 -7.78 18.30
N SER A 320 16.10 -7.78 17.37
CA SER A 320 14.69 -8.19 17.62
C SER A 320 14.40 -9.62 17.25
N THR A 321 13.49 -10.25 17.98
CA THR A 321 12.90 -11.57 17.68
C THR A 321 11.58 -11.49 16.93
N VAL A 322 11.10 -10.26 16.65
CA VAL A 322 9.94 -9.92 15.81
C VAL A 322 10.40 -8.91 14.77
N LEU A 323 9.61 -8.72 13.70
CA LEU A 323 9.92 -7.69 12.70
C LEU A 323 10.04 -6.31 13.36
N ASP A 324 11.21 -5.72 13.27
CA ASP A 324 11.53 -4.37 13.73
C ASP A 324 12.47 -3.70 12.73
N TYR A 325 12.47 -2.37 12.68
CA TYR A 325 13.22 -1.63 11.67
C TYR A 325 14.66 -1.42 12.08
N PHE A 326 15.56 -1.72 11.15
CA PHE A 326 17.01 -1.49 11.24
C PHE A 326 17.49 -0.72 10.03
N SER A 327 18.58 0.01 10.18
CA SER A 327 19.26 0.66 9.07
C SER A 327 20.76 0.46 9.14
N VAL A 328 21.40 0.45 7.96
CA VAL A 328 22.85 0.41 7.81
C VAL A 328 23.26 1.36 6.70
N LYS A 329 24.27 2.17 6.97
CA LYS A 329 24.87 3.09 5.99
C LYS A 329 26.14 2.47 5.39
N GLY A 330 26.32 2.66 4.06
CA GLY A 330 27.47 2.14 3.37
C GLY A 330 27.69 2.82 2.02
N ALA A 331 28.89 2.61 1.45
CA ALA A 331 29.24 3.19 0.16
C ALA A 331 29.11 2.17 -0.99
N VAL A 332 28.69 2.68 -2.13
CA VAL A 332 28.71 1.97 -3.42
C VAL A 332 29.79 2.60 -4.28
N SER A 333 30.82 1.82 -4.67
CA SER A 333 31.94 2.29 -5.50
C SER A 333 32.01 1.63 -6.87
N SER A 334 31.32 0.51 -7.05
CA SER A 334 31.36 -0.33 -8.26
C SER A 334 30.03 -0.38 -9.01
N ARG A 335 29.12 0.57 -8.74
CA ARG A 335 27.76 0.61 -9.27
C ARG A 335 26.89 -0.61 -8.86
N THR A 336 27.33 -1.37 -7.88
CA THR A 336 26.64 -2.53 -7.33
C THR A 336 26.66 -2.47 -5.82
N ALA A 337 25.55 -2.88 -5.20
CA ALA A 337 25.44 -3.07 -3.78
C ALA A 337 25.04 -4.52 -3.47
N GLU A 338 25.68 -5.11 -2.51
CA GLU A 338 25.24 -6.35 -1.91
C GLU A 338 24.52 -6.03 -0.61
N ILE A 339 23.28 -6.47 -0.51
CA ILE A 339 22.38 -6.13 0.61
C ILE A 339 21.69 -7.37 1.16
N GLY A 340 21.33 -7.35 2.45
CA GLY A 340 20.57 -8.43 3.06
C GLY A 340 20.91 -8.69 4.53
N LEU A 341 20.80 -9.95 4.95
CA LEU A 341 21.15 -10.42 6.28
C LEU A 341 22.41 -11.30 6.23
N VAL A 342 23.25 -11.19 7.26
CA VAL A 342 24.48 -11.98 7.41
C VAL A 342 24.56 -12.53 8.83
N GLY A 343 25.01 -13.79 8.97
CA GLY A 343 25.34 -14.42 10.26
C GLY A 343 26.69 -13.95 10.77
N GLY A 344 26.73 -13.52 12.01
CA GLY A 344 27.97 -13.15 12.71
C GLY A 344 28.65 -14.34 13.40
N VAL A 345 29.80 -14.07 14.04
CA VAL A 345 30.61 -15.07 14.73
C VAL A 345 29.85 -15.66 15.94
N GLY A 346 29.81 -16.98 16.03
CA GLY A 346 29.18 -17.69 17.15
C GLY A 346 27.64 -17.58 17.16
N ASN A 347 27.04 -17.36 15.99
CA ASN A 347 25.60 -17.21 15.89
C ASN A 347 24.84 -18.50 16.14
N THR A 348 23.81 -18.42 16.95
CA THR A 348 22.89 -19.55 17.28
C THR A 348 21.54 -19.44 16.57
N ALA A 349 21.25 -18.34 15.85
CA ALA A 349 19.98 -18.19 15.15
C ALA A 349 19.80 -19.25 14.06
N ASN A 350 18.59 -19.78 13.97
CA ASN A 350 18.21 -20.77 12.95
C ASN A 350 16.98 -20.34 12.14
N TRP A 351 16.48 -19.13 12.39
CA TRP A 351 15.38 -18.53 11.68
C TRP A 351 15.55 -17.01 11.60
N VAL A 352 15.46 -16.47 10.41
CA VAL A 352 15.54 -15.04 10.14
C VAL A 352 14.44 -14.61 9.17
N GLY A 353 13.99 -13.38 9.29
CA GLY A 353 13.03 -12.76 8.37
C GLY A 353 13.45 -11.36 7.96
N LEU A 354 13.02 -10.96 6.76
CA LEU A 354 13.27 -9.67 6.14
C LEU A 354 11.99 -9.16 5.48
N ALA A 355 11.67 -7.89 5.66
CA ALA A 355 10.52 -7.23 5.05
C ALA A 355 10.77 -5.75 4.81
N ASP A 356 9.94 -5.12 3.98
CA ASP A 356 9.87 -3.67 3.73
C ASP A 356 11.25 -3.02 3.54
N VAL A 357 12.00 -3.54 2.58
CA VAL A 357 13.35 -3.08 2.27
C VAL A 357 13.30 -1.76 1.53
N LYS A 358 14.08 -0.77 1.97
CA LYS A 358 14.27 0.53 1.31
C LYS A 358 15.76 0.80 1.10
N LEU A 359 16.09 1.36 -0.04
CA LEU A 359 17.46 1.74 -0.40
C LEU A 359 17.49 3.22 -0.76
N MET A 360 18.12 4.03 0.08
CA MET A 360 18.18 5.48 -0.06
C MET A 360 19.57 5.93 -0.49
N TYR A 361 19.66 6.81 -1.48
CA TYR A 361 20.90 7.37 -2.02
C TYR A 361 21.09 8.82 -1.55
N TYR A 362 22.21 9.11 -0.92
CA TYR A 362 22.54 10.43 -0.33
C TYR A 362 23.57 11.23 -1.18
N GLY A 363 23.99 10.72 -2.33
CA GLY A 363 24.95 11.39 -3.20
C GLY A 363 26.35 10.85 -3.09
N SER A 364 27.24 11.44 -3.91
CA SER A 364 28.64 11.01 -4.02
C SER A 364 29.59 11.65 -2.99
N ASP A 365 29.15 12.63 -2.24
CA ASP A 365 29.99 13.29 -1.23
C ASP A 365 30.18 12.39 -0.01
N VAL A 366 31.44 12.04 0.29
CA VAL A 366 31.83 11.07 1.32
C VAL A 366 31.92 11.70 2.71
N SER A 367 31.70 13.01 2.82
CA SER A 367 31.96 13.76 4.07
C SER A 367 30.90 13.53 5.17
N GLU A 368 29.74 12.95 4.88
CA GLU A 368 28.63 12.83 5.83
C GLU A 368 28.46 11.43 6.48
N LEU A 369 29.38 10.47 6.20
CA LEU A 369 29.30 9.14 6.83
C LEU A 369 30.05 8.99 8.16
N SER A 370 30.53 10.08 8.74
CA SER A 370 31.41 10.04 9.93
C SER A 370 30.76 10.49 11.23
N GLU A 371 29.44 10.35 11.37
CA GLU A 371 28.78 10.52 12.69
C GLU A 371 28.02 9.27 13.14
#